data_4f40c5bbeb78c0db9d20a38a3708c8b4
#
_entry.id   4f40c5bbeb78c0db9d20a38a3708c8b4
#
_cell.length_a   1.000
_cell.length_b   1.000
_cell.length_c   1.000
_cell.angle_alpha   90.00
_cell.angle_beta   90.00
_cell.angle_gamma   90.00
#
_symmetry.space_group_name_H-M   'P 1'
#
loop_
_entity.id
_entity.type
_entity.pdbx_description
1 polymer ?
#
loop_
_entity_poly.entity_id
_entity_poly.type
_entity_poly.pdbx_seq_one_letter_code
_entity_poly.pdbx_strand_id
1 'polypeptide(L)'
;MYKRQPPIHAGGLRYHGMAPLVSATVVEGLTTPRAMNQLKCYESAMLWARTEGFIPAPETSHAIAAAVDEAIKAREEGKEKVILFNWSGHGLMDLKGYESYMDGKLMDYPLPAEDLKPVSYTHLTLPTTHSV
;
A
#
# COMPACT_ATOMS: atom_id res chain seq x y z
N MET A 1 -2.31 -13.46 -21.89
CA MET A 1 -3.55 -12.69 -21.62
C MET A 1 -3.21 -11.63 -20.58
N TYR A 2 -3.04 -10.37 -20.99
CA TYR A 2 -2.77 -9.29 -20.04
C TYR A 2 -4.04 -8.99 -19.26
N LYS A 3 -4.09 -9.36 -17.97
CA LYS A 3 -5.18 -8.91 -17.10
C LYS A 3 -5.12 -7.38 -17.01
N ARG A 4 -6.19 -6.72 -17.40
CA ARG A 4 -6.33 -5.27 -17.30
C ARG A 4 -6.25 -4.91 -15.82
N GLN A 5 -5.17 -4.26 -15.41
CA GLN A 5 -5.03 -3.81 -14.03
C GLN A 5 -6.01 -2.66 -13.77
N PRO A 6 -6.60 -2.57 -12.57
CA PRO A 6 -7.43 -1.45 -12.21
C PRO A 6 -6.63 -0.14 -12.29
N PRO A 7 -7.26 0.99 -12.65
CA PRO A 7 -6.59 2.28 -12.79
C PRO A 7 -6.26 2.88 -11.42
N ILE A 8 -5.23 2.32 -10.77
CA ILE A 8 -4.66 2.82 -9.52
C ILE A 8 -3.48 3.70 -9.85
N HIS A 9 -3.41 4.90 -9.26
CA HIS A 9 -2.37 5.89 -9.55
C HIS A 9 -1.02 5.60 -8.88
N ALA A 10 -0.95 4.71 -7.89
CA ALA A 10 0.31 4.27 -7.29
C ALA A 10 0.98 3.20 -8.17
N GLY A 11 1.68 3.63 -9.23
CA GLY A 11 2.32 2.75 -10.21
C GLY A 11 3.33 1.78 -9.60
N GLY A 12 4.10 2.22 -8.61
CA GLY A 12 5.08 1.41 -7.90
C GLY A 12 4.50 0.27 -7.06
N LEU A 13 3.20 0.30 -6.76
CA LEU A 13 2.51 -0.75 -6.00
C LEU A 13 1.73 -1.75 -6.88
N ARG A 14 1.80 -1.60 -8.20
CA ARG A 14 1.11 -2.49 -9.16
C ARG A 14 1.92 -3.72 -9.54
N TYR A 15 2.62 -4.32 -8.60
CA TYR A 15 3.36 -5.57 -8.79
C TYR A 15 2.54 -6.79 -8.37
N HIS A 16 2.75 -7.92 -9.06
CA HIS A 16 2.03 -9.17 -8.79
C HIS A 16 2.60 -9.99 -7.63
N GLY A 17 3.67 -9.53 -7.02
CA GLY A 17 4.29 -10.22 -5.89
C GLY A 17 5.31 -9.36 -5.17
N MET A 18 5.61 -9.73 -3.94
CA MET A 18 6.63 -9.12 -3.11
C MET A 18 7.93 -9.92 -3.17
N ALA A 19 9.04 -9.31 -2.74
CA ALA A 19 10.29 -10.03 -2.55
C ALA A 19 10.09 -11.23 -1.60
N PRO A 20 10.72 -12.39 -1.88
CA PRO A 20 10.51 -13.60 -1.07
C PRO A 20 10.78 -13.42 0.41
N LEU A 21 11.79 -12.64 0.79
CA LEU A 21 12.10 -12.34 2.19
C LEU A 21 10.99 -11.52 2.86
N VAL A 22 10.41 -10.53 2.16
CA VAL A 22 9.28 -9.74 2.68
C VAL A 22 8.05 -10.63 2.86
N SER A 23 7.78 -11.51 1.90
CA SER A 23 6.68 -12.47 2.03
C SER A 23 6.90 -13.42 3.20
N ALA A 24 8.13 -13.88 3.44
CA ALA A 24 8.47 -14.72 4.57
C ALA A 24 8.20 -14.02 5.92
N THR A 25 8.54 -12.73 6.06
CA THR A 25 8.26 -11.99 7.30
C THR A 25 6.77 -11.88 7.61
N VAL A 26 5.91 -11.85 6.58
CA VAL A 26 4.46 -11.88 6.77
C VAL A 26 3.99 -13.27 7.22
N VAL A 27 4.49 -14.33 6.59
CA VAL A 27 4.16 -15.72 6.94
C VAL A 27 4.59 -16.05 8.37
N GLU A 28 5.78 -15.60 8.76
CA GLU A 28 6.32 -15.79 10.12
C GLU A 28 5.68 -14.84 11.18
N GLY A 29 4.75 -13.98 10.77
CA GLY A 29 4.07 -13.05 11.68
C GLY A 29 4.94 -11.92 12.22
N LEU A 30 6.12 -11.68 11.60
CA LEU A 30 7.03 -10.58 11.97
C LEU A 30 6.54 -9.23 11.45
N THR A 31 5.73 -9.23 10.40
CA THR A 31 5.12 -8.04 9.82
C THR A 31 3.63 -8.26 9.58
N THR A 32 2.84 -7.18 9.71
CA THR A 32 1.39 -7.22 9.46
C THR A 32 1.10 -6.40 8.21
N PRO A 33 0.63 -7.02 7.10
CA PRO A 33 0.25 -6.30 5.90
C PRO A 33 -1.05 -5.53 6.15
N ARG A 34 -1.15 -4.33 5.54
CA ARG A 34 -2.38 -3.52 5.54
C ARG A 34 -2.73 -3.11 4.12
N ALA A 35 -4.00 -3.23 3.77
CA ALA A 35 -4.54 -2.70 2.52
C ALA A 35 -5.10 -1.29 2.76
N MET A 36 -4.72 -0.35 1.90
CA MET A 36 -5.22 1.02 1.91
C MET A 36 -5.84 1.35 0.55
N ASN A 37 -7.05 1.87 0.57
CA ASN A 37 -7.72 2.33 -0.64
C ASN A 37 -7.15 3.65 -1.13
N GLN A 38 -7.16 3.88 -2.45
CA GLN A 38 -6.50 5.06 -3.02
C GLN A 38 -7.13 6.39 -2.58
N LEU A 39 -8.44 6.48 -2.39
CA LEU A 39 -9.08 7.72 -1.92
C LEU A 39 -8.55 8.12 -0.55
N LYS A 40 -8.45 7.17 0.38
CA LYS A 40 -7.87 7.41 1.71
C LYS A 40 -6.40 7.81 1.64
N CYS A 41 -5.63 7.21 0.70
CA CYS A 41 -4.23 7.57 0.50
C CYS A 41 -4.10 9.01 0.02
N TYR A 42 -4.89 9.44 -0.97
CA TYR A 42 -4.88 10.82 -1.45
C TYR A 42 -5.39 11.83 -0.42
N GLU A 43 -6.42 11.48 0.37
CA GLU A 43 -6.86 12.29 1.49
C GLU A 43 -5.71 12.55 2.49
N SER A 44 -5.01 11.48 2.89
CA SER A 44 -3.86 11.57 3.79
C SER A 44 -2.68 12.33 3.17
N ALA A 45 -2.47 12.19 1.86
CA ALA A 45 -1.47 12.94 1.12
C ALA A 45 -1.78 14.43 1.07
N MET A 46 -3.03 14.81 0.88
CA MET A 46 -3.47 16.20 0.90
C MET A 46 -3.37 16.81 2.30
N LEU A 47 -3.70 16.04 3.33
CA LEU A 47 -3.47 16.45 4.72
C LEU A 47 -1.99 16.73 4.95
N TRP A 48 -1.12 15.79 4.58
CA TRP A 48 0.33 15.94 4.71
C TRP A 48 0.86 17.17 3.96
N ALA A 49 0.47 17.34 2.69
CA ALA A 49 0.92 18.48 1.89
C ALA A 49 0.54 19.84 2.51
N ARG A 50 -0.62 19.91 3.17
CA ARG A 50 -1.10 21.13 3.84
C ARG A 50 -0.42 21.38 5.18
N THR A 51 0.01 20.33 5.89
CA THR A 51 0.61 20.46 7.21
C THR A 51 2.14 20.55 7.14
N GLU A 52 2.76 19.78 6.26
CA GLU A 52 4.22 19.66 6.16
C GLU A 52 4.83 20.41 4.96
N GLY A 53 4.01 20.91 4.04
CA GLY A 53 4.44 21.80 2.96
C GLY A 53 5.03 21.11 1.74
N PHE A 54 4.98 19.77 1.62
CA PHE A 54 5.46 19.05 0.44
C PHE A 54 4.57 17.87 0.06
N ILE A 55 4.55 17.58 -1.24
CA ILE A 55 3.62 16.61 -1.85
C ILE A 55 4.27 15.22 -1.85
N PRO A 56 3.66 14.21 -1.21
CA PRO A 56 4.15 12.84 -1.25
C PRO A 56 3.85 12.15 -2.58
N ALA A 57 4.66 11.15 -2.94
CA ALA A 57 4.31 10.22 -4.00
C ALA A 57 3.05 9.41 -3.61
N PRO A 58 2.22 8.96 -4.57
CA PRO A 58 1.05 8.12 -4.28
C PRO A 58 1.41 6.85 -3.50
N GLU A 59 2.57 6.27 -3.74
CA GLU A 59 3.11 5.14 -2.99
C GLU A 59 3.38 5.49 -1.53
N THR A 60 4.04 6.63 -1.27
CA THR A 60 4.33 7.14 0.08
C THR A 60 3.05 7.42 0.85
N SER A 61 1.99 7.83 0.15
CA SER A 61 0.70 8.16 0.75
C SER A 61 0.06 6.97 1.48
N HIS A 62 0.39 5.73 1.09
CA HIS A 62 -0.07 4.53 1.80
C HIS A 62 0.55 4.44 3.21
N ALA A 63 1.84 4.75 3.32
CA ALA A 63 2.52 4.78 4.62
C ALA A 63 2.01 5.94 5.48
N ILE A 64 1.75 7.12 4.88
CA ILE A 64 1.16 8.26 5.59
C ILE A 64 -0.25 7.91 6.10
N ALA A 65 -1.10 7.29 5.27
CA ALA A 65 -2.44 6.87 5.69
C ALA A 65 -2.39 5.91 6.88
N ALA A 66 -1.47 4.94 6.86
CA ALA A 66 -1.27 4.02 7.97
C ALA A 66 -0.75 4.74 9.23
N ALA A 67 0.16 5.72 9.09
CA ALA A 67 0.68 6.51 10.20
C ALA A 67 -0.42 7.39 10.83
N VAL A 68 -1.28 8.01 10.01
CA VAL A 68 -2.44 8.79 10.48
C VAL A 68 -3.40 7.89 11.27
N ASP A 69 -3.70 6.70 10.77
CA ASP A 69 -4.56 5.74 11.48
C ASP A 69 -3.99 5.36 12.86
N GLU A 70 -2.67 5.09 12.93
CA GLU A 70 -2.02 4.78 14.21
C GLU A 70 -1.99 5.98 15.15
N ALA A 71 -1.84 7.20 14.62
CA ALA A 71 -1.88 8.42 15.44
C ALA A 71 -3.29 8.66 16.00
N ILE A 72 -4.34 8.47 15.19
CA ILE A 72 -5.73 8.57 15.63
C ILE A 72 -6.00 7.54 16.73
N LYS A 73 -5.61 6.29 16.50
CA LYS A 73 -5.77 5.20 17.47
C LYS A 73 -5.03 5.49 18.80
N ALA A 74 -3.80 6.00 18.72
CA ALA A 74 -3.04 6.38 19.91
C ALA A 74 -3.74 7.47 20.71
N ARG A 75 -4.31 8.48 20.01
CA ARG A 75 -5.08 9.55 20.64
C ARG A 75 -6.35 9.02 21.32
N GLU A 76 -7.10 8.13 20.67
CA GLU A 76 -8.32 7.52 21.21
C GLU A 76 -8.03 6.63 22.43
N GLU A 77 -6.90 5.93 22.41
CA GLU A 77 -6.44 5.11 23.54
C GLU A 77 -5.79 5.96 24.66
N GLY A 78 -5.57 7.26 24.45
CA GLY A 78 -4.85 8.12 25.41
C GLY A 78 -3.38 7.68 25.62
N LYS A 79 -2.77 7.05 24.62
CA LYS A 79 -1.38 6.54 24.69
C LYS A 79 -0.44 7.39 23.85
N GLU A 80 0.68 7.76 24.44
CA GLU A 80 1.79 8.34 23.69
C GLU A 80 2.49 7.26 22.86
N LYS A 81 2.69 7.53 21.55
CA LYS A 81 3.40 6.64 20.62
C LYS A 81 4.36 7.42 19.74
N VAL A 82 5.49 6.81 19.44
CA VAL A 82 6.38 7.25 18.37
C VAL A 82 6.08 6.42 17.12
N ILE A 83 5.69 7.07 16.03
CA ILE A 83 5.32 6.42 14.78
C ILE A 83 6.39 6.76 13.75
N LEU A 84 7.14 5.74 13.32
CA LEU A 84 8.13 5.85 12.26
C LEU A 84 7.57 5.25 10.97
N PHE A 85 7.71 5.96 9.86
CA PHE A 85 7.38 5.44 8.54
C PHE A 85 8.44 5.84 7.51
N ASN A 86 8.56 5.06 6.43
CA ASN A 86 9.50 5.33 5.36
C ASN A 86 8.91 6.31 4.34
N TRP A 87 9.66 7.34 4.00
CA TRP A 87 9.34 8.26 2.91
C TRP A 87 9.99 7.79 1.62
N SER A 88 9.22 7.25 0.69
CA SER A 88 9.73 6.59 -0.52
C SER A 88 9.83 7.51 -1.75
N GLY A 89 9.23 8.69 -1.73
CA GLY A 89 9.32 9.62 -2.85
C GLY A 89 8.37 10.82 -2.77
N HIS A 90 8.66 11.84 -3.58
CA HIS A 90 7.82 13.02 -3.75
C HIS A 90 6.81 12.85 -4.89
N GLY A 91 5.70 13.59 -4.84
CA GLY A 91 4.59 13.53 -5.81
C GLY A 91 4.63 14.55 -6.94
N LEU A 92 5.75 15.26 -7.15
CA LEU A 92 5.82 16.31 -8.18
C LEU A 92 5.61 15.78 -9.61
N MET A 93 5.87 14.49 -9.84
CA MET A 93 5.63 13.82 -11.12
C MET A 93 4.25 13.16 -11.21
N ASP A 94 3.48 13.19 -10.13
CA ASP A 94 2.18 12.50 -9.99
C ASP A 94 1.01 13.48 -9.84
N LEU A 95 1.21 14.76 -10.18
CA LEU A 95 0.21 15.82 -10.01
C LEU A 95 -1.11 15.51 -10.71
N LYS A 96 -1.07 14.71 -11.78
CA LYS A 96 -2.29 14.27 -12.49
C LYS A 96 -3.18 13.39 -11.62
N GLY A 97 -2.60 12.57 -10.76
CA GLY A 97 -3.34 11.80 -9.77
C GLY A 97 -4.03 12.70 -8.74
N TYR A 98 -3.32 13.71 -8.25
CA TYR A 98 -3.86 14.71 -7.31
C TYR A 98 -4.98 15.55 -7.92
N GLU A 99 -4.79 16.01 -9.17
CA GLU A 99 -5.84 16.70 -9.93
C GLU A 99 -7.11 15.83 -10.03
N SER A 100 -6.93 14.56 -10.43
CA SER A 100 -8.05 13.63 -10.55
C SER A 100 -8.76 13.37 -9.22
N TYR A 101 -8.01 13.37 -8.11
CA TYR A 101 -8.59 13.28 -6.76
C TYR A 101 -9.41 14.53 -6.43
N MET A 102 -8.86 15.72 -6.63
CA MET A 102 -9.55 16.99 -6.35
C MET A 102 -10.80 17.19 -7.22
N ASP A 103 -10.77 16.69 -8.46
CA ASP A 103 -11.91 16.70 -9.37
C ASP A 103 -12.97 15.64 -9.04
N GLY A 104 -12.75 14.80 -8.02
CA GLY A 104 -13.65 13.70 -7.67
C GLY A 104 -13.73 12.58 -8.71
N LYS A 105 -12.71 12.45 -9.56
CA LYS A 105 -12.67 11.45 -10.65
C LYS A 105 -12.05 10.12 -10.23
N LEU A 106 -11.41 10.07 -9.05
CA LEU A 106 -10.86 8.83 -8.52
C LEU A 106 -11.94 8.01 -7.83
N MET A 107 -11.83 6.68 -7.97
CA MET A 107 -12.70 5.72 -7.31
C MET A 107 -11.86 4.64 -6.65
N ASP A 108 -12.36 4.12 -5.52
CA ASP A 108 -11.76 2.94 -4.91
C ASP A 108 -12.11 1.69 -5.73
N TYR A 109 -11.14 0.78 -5.81
CA TYR A 109 -11.29 -0.52 -6.45
C TYR A 109 -11.07 -1.61 -5.40
N PRO A 110 -12.11 -1.93 -4.61
CA PRO A 110 -12.00 -3.04 -3.67
C PRO A 110 -11.76 -4.34 -4.43
N LEU A 111 -10.85 -5.17 -3.92
CA LEU A 111 -10.64 -6.49 -4.50
C LEU A 111 -11.92 -7.33 -4.29
N PRO A 112 -12.56 -7.85 -5.35
CA PRO A 112 -13.73 -8.70 -5.19
C PRO A 112 -13.41 -9.93 -4.35
N ALA A 113 -14.30 -10.29 -3.41
CA ALA A 113 -14.09 -11.45 -2.54
C ALA A 113 -13.93 -12.77 -3.33
N GLU A 114 -14.48 -12.83 -4.52
CA GLU A 114 -14.36 -13.95 -5.45
C GLU A 114 -12.95 -14.10 -6.04
N ASP A 115 -12.18 -13.01 -6.12
CA ASP A 115 -10.78 -13.02 -6.58
C ASP A 115 -9.81 -13.43 -5.46
N LEU A 116 -10.27 -13.49 -4.21
CA LEU A 116 -9.52 -13.96 -3.04
C LEU A 116 -9.54 -15.49 -2.90
N LYS A 117 -9.93 -16.25 -3.95
CA LYS A 117 -9.84 -17.71 -3.92
C LYS A 117 -8.43 -18.11 -3.54
N PRO A 118 -8.26 -19.02 -2.57
CA PRO A 118 -6.93 -19.48 -2.20
C PRO A 118 -6.23 -20.00 -3.47
N VAL A 119 -5.14 -19.35 -3.84
CA VAL A 119 -4.25 -19.85 -4.89
C VAL A 119 -3.72 -21.16 -4.32
N SER A 120 -4.21 -22.28 -4.82
CA SER A 120 -3.64 -23.57 -4.44
C SER A 120 -2.19 -23.57 -4.88
N TYR A 121 -1.28 -23.55 -3.93
CA TYR A 121 0.16 -23.63 -4.16
C TYR A 121 0.54 -25.02 -4.66
N THR A 122 0.05 -25.39 -5.85
CA THR A 122 0.35 -26.69 -6.44
C THR A 122 1.75 -26.78 -7.06
N HIS A 123 2.61 -25.75 -6.91
CA HIS A 123 3.92 -25.70 -7.58
C HIS A 123 5.08 -25.15 -6.74
N LEU A 124 5.04 -25.26 -5.43
CA LEU A 124 6.21 -25.08 -4.57
C LEU A 124 6.72 -26.41 -4.01
N THR A 125 6.87 -27.40 -4.88
CA THR A 125 7.87 -28.43 -4.62
C THR A 125 9.21 -27.84 -5.00
N LEU A 126 10.01 -27.46 -4.00
CA LEU A 126 11.44 -27.22 -4.20
C LEU A 126 12.01 -28.46 -4.90
N PRO A 127 12.85 -28.31 -5.95
CA PRO A 127 13.54 -29.45 -6.51
C PRO A 127 14.39 -30.07 -5.41
N THR A 128 14.02 -31.24 -4.98
CA THR A 128 14.90 -32.07 -4.14
C THR A 128 16.15 -32.34 -4.95
N THR A 129 17.26 -31.70 -4.56
CA THR A 129 18.56 -32.06 -5.07
C THR A 129 18.84 -33.50 -4.65
N HIS A 130 18.68 -34.43 -5.58
CA HIS A 130 19.30 -35.74 -5.43
C HIS A 130 20.80 -35.55 -5.53
N SER A 131 21.48 -35.57 -4.40
CA SER A 131 22.91 -35.80 -4.34
C SER A 131 23.17 -37.25 -4.75
N VAL A 132 23.95 -37.42 -5.79
CA VAL A 132 24.63 -38.66 -6.13
C VAL A 132 25.90 -38.76 -5.30
#